data_47d0beeeec493de7cbd2dce9350f8a36
#
_entry.id   47d0beeeec493de7cbd2dce9350f8a36
#
_cell.length_a   1.000
_cell.length_b   1.000
_cell.length_c   1.000
_cell.angle_alpha   90.00
_cell.angle_beta   90.00
_cell.angle_gamma   90.00
#
_symmetry.space_group_name_H-M   'P 1'
#
loop_
_entity.id
_entity.type
_entity.pdbx_description
1 polymer ?
#
loop_
_entity_poly.entity_id
_entity_poly.type
_entity_poly.pdbx_seq_one_letter_code
_entity_poly.pdbx_strand_id
1 'polypeptide(L)'
;DNYKSISGTFGQEVANKVLVEFSNILKINIRKGTSIVCRYENERFVILMSNTPLNGSLIVAERIRSLCSKLDFSGIQNLKVTASVGLSSTDSEKLITADDLLNRAQAMLEKAKKNGGNQTMIWPDTVSS
;
A
#
# COMPACT_ATOMS: atom_id res chain seq x y z
N ASP A 1 3.71 -6.43 3.33
CA ASP A 1 4.87 -6.66 4.20
C ASP A 1 5.19 -8.14 4.32
N ASN A 2 6.45 -8.45 4.43
CA ASN A 2 6.93 -9.82 4.70
C ASN A 2 6.46 -10.88 3.70
N TYR A 3 6.19 -10.49 2.46
CA TYR A 3 5.71 -11.42 1.43
C TYR A 3 6.66 -12.60 1.22
N LYS A 4 7.96 -12.33 1.14
CA LYS A 4 8.96 -13.39 0.96
C LYS A 4 8.97 -14.36 2.14
N SER A 5 8.80 -13.83 3.34
CA SER A 5 8.72 -14.62 4.56
C SER A 5 7.48 -15.51 4.55
N ILE A 6 6.35 -14.96 4.10
CA ILE A 6 5.10 -15.71 3.99
C ILE A 6 5.25 -16.85 2.97
N SER A 7 5.83 -16.54 1.81
CA SER A 7 6.05 -17.52 0.77
C SER A 7 6.99 -18.63 1.25
N GLY A 8 8.04 -18.28 2.00
CA GLY A 8 8.99 -19.24 2.51
C GLY A 8 8.46 -20.10 3.64
N THR A 9 7.58 -19.55 4.49
CA THR A 9 7.05 -20.24 5.66
C THR A 9 5.80 -21.07 5.34
N PHE A 10 4.88 -20.48 4.55
CA PHE A 10 3.57 -21.07 4.30
C PHE A 10 3.38 -21.59 2.87
N GLY A 11 4.35 -21.36 1.99
CA GLY A 11 4.30 -21.82 0.61
C GLY A 11 3.72 -20.78 -0.34
N GLN A 12 3.95 -21.01 -1.64
CA GLN A 12 3.55 -20.07 -2.68
C GLN A 12 2.02 -19.98 -2.84
N GLU A 13 1.31 -21.06 -2.60
CA GLU A 13 -0.15 -21.04 -2.67
C GLU A 13 -0.75 -20.10 -1.65
N VAL A 14 -0.25 -20.11 -0.42
CA VAL A 14 -0.71 -19.22 0.64
C VAL A 14 -0.33 -17.78 0.30
N ALA A 15 0.89 -17.55 -0.17
CA ALA A 15 1.33 -16.21 -0.58
C ALA A 15 0.44 -15.67 -1.70
N ASN A 16 0.05 -16.52 -2.65
CA ASN A 16 -0.87 -16.11 -3.72
C ASN A 16 -2.25 -15.73 -3.18
N LYS A 17 -2.76 -16.48 -2.21
CA LYS A 17 -4.03 -16.13 -1.55
C LYS A 17 -3.96 -14.78 -0.86
N VAL A 18 -2.85 -14.49 -0.20
CA VAL A 18 -2.63 -13.19 0.43
C VAL A 18 -2.72 -12.07 -0.60
N LEU A 19 -2.06 -12.24 -1.74
CA LEU A 19 -2.09 -11.24 -2.80
C LEU A 19 -3.50 -11.05 -3.36
N VAL A 20 -4.25 -12.14 -3.56
CA VAL A 20 -5.63 -12.05 -4.05
C VAL A 20 -6.51 -11.29 -3.08
N GLU A 21 -6.43 -11.62 -1.80
CA GLU A 21 -7.24 -10.95 -0.78
C GLU A 21 -6.86 -9.48 -0.64
N PHE A 22 -5.58 -9.18 -0.71
CA PHE A 22 -5.11 -7.80 -0.69
C PHE A 22 -5.62 -7.02 -1.90
N SER A 23 -5.55 -7.63 -3.08
CA SER A 23 -6.07 -7.02 -4.31
C SER A 23 -7.57 -6.72 -4.20
N ASN A 24 -8.33 -7.61 -3.58
CA ASN A 24 -9.76 -7.41 -3.37
C ASN A 24 -10.02 -6.23 -2.43
N ILE A 25 -9.23 -6.10 -1.37
CA ILE A 25 -9.32 -4.96 -0.46
C ILE A 25 -9.09 -3.65 -1.22
N LEU A 26 -8.08 -3.61 -2.09
CA LEU A 26 -7.80 -2.43 -2.88
C LEU A 26 -8.98 -2.07 -3.79
N LYS A 27 -9.52 -3.06 -4.49
CA LYS A 27 -10.64 -2.84 -5.43
C LYS A 27 -11.90 -2.33 -4.74
N ILE A 28 -12.19 -2.80 -3.55
CA ILE A 28 -13.37 -2.38 -2.79
C ILE A 28 -13.24 -0.95 -2.29
N ASN A 29 -12.03 -0.51 -1.97
CA ASN A 29 -11.79 0.77 -1.32
C ASN A 29 -11.43 1.91 -2.26
N ILE A 30 -11.47 1.71 -3.57
CA ILE A 30 -11.22 2.77 -4.54
C ILE A 30 -12.50 3.18 -5.24
N ARG A 31 -12.51 4.41 -5.77
CA ARG A 31 -13.64 4.91 -6.56
C ARG A 31 -13.49 4.46 -8.01
N LYS A 32 -14.49 3.79 -8.54
CA LYS A 32 -14.52 3.43 -9.95
C LYS A 32 -14.59 4.70 -10.79
N GLY A 33 -13.81 4.73 -11.86
CA GLY A 33 -13.78 5.85 -12.79
C GLY A 33 -12.84 6.98 -12.43
N THR A 34 -12.46 7.10 -11.15
CA THR A 34 -11.52 8.14 -10.71
C THR A 34 -10.23 7.58 -10.15
N SER A 35 -10.17 6.29 -9.92
CA SER A 35 -8.99 5.65 -9.37
C SER A 35 -8.62 4.41 -10.18
N ILE A 36 -7.34 4.17 -10.30
CA ILE A 36 -6.79 3.03 -11.04
C ILE A 36 -5.87 2.27 -10.11
N VAL A 37 -6.05 0.95 -10.06
CA VAL A 37 -5.17 0.06 -9.31
C VAL A 37 -4.37 -0.76 -10.30
N CYS A 38 -3.06 -0.77 -10.13
CA CYS A 38 -2.16 -1.58 -10.94
C CYS A 38 -1.28 -2.41 -10.02
N ARG A 39 -1.04 -3.65 -10.41
CA ARG A 39 0.00 -4.42 -9.75
C ARG A 39 1.34 -3.97 -10.32
N TYR A 40 2.20 -3.57 -9.43
CA TYR A 40 3.52 -3.09 -9.81
C TYR A 40 4.53 -4.15 -9.44
N GLU A 41 5.42 -4.52 -9.46
CA GLU A 41 6.37 -5.58 -9.09
C GLU A 41 5.87 -6.50 -7.97
N ASN A 42 5.93 -7.78 -8.16
CA ASN A 42 5.70 -8.81 -7.15
C ASN A 42 4.53 -8.50 -6.20
N GLU A 43 4.83 -8.09 -4.98
CA GLU A 43 3.84 -7.81 -3.94
C GLU A 43 3.51 -6.33 -3.78
N ARG A 44 3.92 -5.50 -4.73
CA ARG A 44 3.66 -4.05 -4.70
C ARG A 44 2.52 -3.69 -5.63
N PHE A 45 1.72 -2.74 -5.18
CA PHE A 45 0.60 -2.19 -5.95
C PHE A 45 0.69 -0.68 -5.97
N VAL A 46 0.25 -0.09 -7.07
CA VAL A 46 0.16 1.36 -7.22
C VAL A 46 -1.30 1.73 -7.40
N ILE A 47 -1.75 2.71 -6.64
CA ILE A 47 -3.08 3.28 -6.78
C ILE A 47 -2.95 4.74 -7.19
N LEU A 48 -3.52 5.07 -8.34
CA LEU A 48 -3.60 6.45 -8.80
C LEU A 48 -5.00 6.97 -8.50
N MET A 49 -5.07 8.00 -7.68
CA MET A 49 -6.35 8.62 -7.29
C MET A 49 -6.46 10.00 -7.90
N SER A 50 -7.35 10.15 -8.88
CA SER A 50 -7.60 11.46 -9.52
C SER A 50 -8.51 12.30 -8.63
N ASN A 51 -8.26 13.61 -8.63
CA ASN A 51 -9.09 14.57 -7.91
C ASN A 51 -9.30 14.25 -6.44
N THR A 52 -8.28 13.65 -5.83
CA THR A 52 -8.33 13.25 -4.42
C THR A 52 -7.26 14.03 -3.65
N PRO A 53 -7.65 14.89 -2.71
CA PRO A 53 -6.66 15.61 -1.92
C PRO A 53 -5.88 14.66 -1.00
N LEU A 54 -4.74 15.13 -0.51
CA LEU A 54 -3.85 14.33 0.31
C LEU A 54 -4.59 13.70 1.50
N ASN A 55 -5.40 14.49 2.20
CA ASN A 55 -6.14 13.97 3.36
C ASN A 55 -7.09 12.83 2.98
N GLY A 56 -7.75 12.93 1.83
CA GLY A 56 -8.63 11.87 1.34
C GLY A 56 -7.87 10.61 1.02
N SER A 57 -6.71 10.73 0.36
CA SER A 57 -5.90 9.58 0.04
C SER A 57 -5.30 8.93 1.27
N LEU A 58 -4.97 9.73 2.30
CA LEU A 58 -4.48 9.18 3.57
C LEU A 58 -5.56 8.35 4.26
N ILE A 59 -6.81 8.81 4.24
CA ILE A 59 -7.93 8.06 4.81
C ILE A 59 -8.07 6.70 4.12
N VAL A 60 -7.97 6.67 2.78
CA VAL A 60 -8.04 5.42 2.02
C VAL A 60 -6.86 4.52 2.37
N ALA A 61 -5.66 5.06 2.45
CA ALA A 61 -4.46 4.29 2.79
C ALA A 61 -4.59 3.64 4.16
N GLU A 62 -5.06 4.39 5.15
CA GLU A 62 -5.21 3.85 6.50
C GLU A 62 -6.33 2.81 6.58
N ARG A 63 -7.39 2.97 5.81
CA ARG A 63 -8.44 1.97 5.72
C ARG A 63 -7.92 0.66 5.14
N ILE A 64 -7.16 0.76 4.05
CA ILE A 64 -6.56 -0.42 3.42
C ILE A 64 -5.62 -1.13 4.39
N ARG A 65 -4.78 -0.38 5.08
CA ARG A 65 -3.85 -0.94 6.07
C ARG A 65 -4.59 -1.68 7.18
N SER A 66 -5.64 -1.05 7.70
CA SER A 66 -6.45 -1.62 8.78
C SER A 66 -7.13 -2.92 8.33
N LEU A 67 -7.74 -2.91 7.15
CA LEU A 67 -8.41 -4.09 6.62
C LEU A 67 -7.43 -5.23 6.35
N CYS A 68 -6.23 -4.90 5.87
CA CYS A 68 -5.20 -5.89 5.63
C CYS A 68 -4.81 -6.60 6.93
N SER A 69 -4.62 -5.85 8.01
CA SER A 69 -4.22 -6.42 9.30
C SER A 69 -5.32 -7.26 9.96
N LYS A 70 -6.56 -7.12 9.49
CA LYS A 70 -7.70 -7.88 10.00
C LYS A 70 -8.04 -9.11 9.16
N LEU A 71 -7.30 -9.36 8.09
CA LEU A 71 -7.53 -10.54 7.26
C LEU A 71 -7.35 -11.81 8.08
N ASP A 72 -8.31 -12.71 7.96
CA ASP A 72 -8.28 -14.00 8.61
C ASP A 72 -8.20 -15.09 7.53
N PHE A 73 -7.14 -15.87 7.57
CA PHE A 73 -6.96 -16.99 6.65
C PHE A 73 -7.30 -18.28 7.39
N SER A 74 -8.53 -18.74 7.24
CA SER A 74 -9.03 -19.95 7.92
C SER A 74 -8.12 -21.13 7.75
N GLY A 75 -7.79 -21.79 8.86
CA GLY A 75 -6.95 -22.97 8.85
C GLY A 75 -5.46 -22.71 8.81
N ILE A 76 -5.04 -21.46 8.79
CA ILE A 76 -3.62 -21.11 8.80
C ILE A 76 -3.32 -20.34 10.08
N GLN A 77 -2.64 -20.99 10.99
CA GLN A 77 -2.26 -20.38 12.26
C GLN A 77 -1.04 -19.50 12.10
N ASN A 78 -1.00 -18.43 12.89
CA ASN A 78 0.14 -17.50 12.97
C ASN A 78 0.42 -16.74 11.68
N LEU A 79 -0.52 -16.70 10.75
CA LEU A 79 -0.38 -15.89 9.55
C LEU A 79 -0.91 -14.49 9.84
N LYS A 80 0.00 -13.54 9.92
CA LYS A 80 -0.34 -12.13 10.05
C LYS A 80 0.14 -11.38 8.83
N VAL A 81 -0.76 -10.59 8.25
CA VAL A 81 -0.46 -9.81 7.05
C VAL A 81 -0.66 -8.34 7.40
N THR A 82 0.35 -7.55 7.10
CA THR A 82 0.27 -6.09 7.25
C THR A 82 0.66 -5.44 5.94
N ALA A 83 0.35 -4.16 5.82
CA ALA A 83 0.71 -3.40 4.63
C ALA A 83 1.43 -2.11 5.03
N SER A 84 2.39 -1.74 4.21
CA SER A 84 3.05 -0.44 4.31
C SER A 84 2.66 0.38 3.09
N VAL A 85 2.51 1.68 3.26
CA VAL A 85 2.06 2.58 2.21
C VAL A 85 3.00 3.77 2.12
N GLY A 86 3.43 4.07 0.90
CA GLY A 86 4.10 5.31 0.58
C GLY A 86 3.14 6.20 -0.19
N LEU A 87 3.02 7.44 0.20
CA LEU A 87 2.04 8.36 -0.34
C LEU A 87 2.69 9.63 -0.84
N SER A 88 2.34 10.07 -2.03
CA SER A 88 2.73 11.37 -2.56
C SER A 88 1.53 12.01 -3.25
N SER A 89 1.54 13.34 -3.34
CA SER A 89 0.42 14.10 -3.86
C SER A 89 0.92 15.30 -4.64
N THR A 90 0.08 15.81 -5.53
CA THR A 90 0.34 17.07 -6.25
C THR A 90 -0.15 18.29 -5.47
N ASP A 91 -0.72 18.10 -4.28
CA ASP A 91 -1.31 19.19 -3.50
C ASP A 91 -0.33 20.32 -3.19
N SER A 92 0.92 19.99 -2.91
CA SER A 92 1.93 20.96 -2.50
C SER A 92 2.77 21.50 -3.66
N GLU A 93 2.64 20.92 -4.85
CA GLU A 93 3.43 21.32 -6.02
C GLU A 93 2.56 21.32 -7.26
N LYS A 94 2.64 22.42 -8.02
CA LYS A 94 1.83 22.57 -9.24
C LYS A 94 2.45 21.85 -10.44
N LEU A 95 3.76 21.73 -10.48
CA LEU A 95 4.47 21.11 -11.60
C LEU A 95 5.24 19.91 -11.10
N ILE A 96 4.65 18.73 -11.25
CA ILE A 96 5.28 17.48 -10.88
C ILE A 96 4.97 16.47 -11.98
N THR A 97 5.97 15.72 -12.40
CA THR A 97 5.77 14.68 -13.40
C THR A 97 5.18 13.43 -12.75
N ALA A 98 4.58 12.57 -13.58
CA ALA A 98 4.08 11.28 -13.11
C ALA A 98 5.22 10.43 -12.52
N ASP A 99 6.39 10.47 -13.14
CA ASP A 99 7.56 9.75 -12.64
C ASP A 99 7.99 10.26 -11.26
N ASP A 100 8.01 11.57 -11.07
CA ASP A 100 8.33 12.15 -9.76
C ASP A 100 7.34 11.73 -8.70
N LEU A 101 6.04 11.76 -9.04
CA LEU A 101 4.99 11.38 -8.12
C LEU A 101 5.15 9.92 -7.68
N LEU A 102 5.40 9.02 -8.64
CA LEU A 102 5.62 7.61 -8.35
C LEU A 102 6.89 7.38 -7.54
N ASN A 103 7.99 8.02 -7.93
CA ASN A 103 9.28 7.86 -7.25
C ASN A 103 9.22 8.33 -5.80
N ARG A 104 8.49 9.40 -5.54
CA ARG A 104 8.30 9.91 -4.19
C ARG A 104 7.49 8.94 -3.34
N ALA A 105 6.43 8.37 -3.91
CA ALA A 105 5.64 7.36 -3.21
C ALA A 105 6.48 6.11 -2.91
N GLN A 106 7.30 5.67 -3.85
CA GLN A 106 8.18 4.53 -3.64
C GLN A 106 9.22 4.80 -2.55
N ALA A 107 9.79 6.01 -2.53
CA ALA A 107 10.75 6.38 -1.48
C ALA A 107 10.09 6.31 -0.10
N MET A 108 8.86 6.76 0.01
CA MET A 108 8.12 6.71 1.27
C MET A 108 7.75 5.28 1.65
N LEU A 109 7.44 4.45 0.67
CA LEU A 109 7.17 3.03 0.92
C LEU A 109 8.42 2.33 1.48
N GLU A 110 9.59 2.57 0.88
CA GLU A 110 10.83 1.99 1.38
C GLU A 110 11.13 2.47 2.80
N LYS A 111 10.86 3.73 3.09
CA LYS A 111 11.04 4.27 4.43
C LYS A 111 10.09 3.63 5.44
N ALA A 112 8.83 3.43 5.06
CA ALA A 112 7.86 2.75 5.92
C ALA A 112 8.33 1.34 6.25
N LYS A 113 8.86 0.62 5.26
CA LYS A 113 9.38 -0.74 5.47
C LYS A 113 10.60 -0.75 6.38
N LYS A 114 11.51 0.21 6.20
CA LYS A 114 12.69 0.33 7.05
C LYS A 114 12.34 0.66 8.49
N ASN A 115 11.25 1.38 8.70
CA ASN A 115 10.79 1.75 10.04
C ASN A 115 9.94 0.66 10.71
N GLY A 116 9.96 -0.55 10.18
CA GLY A 116 9.28 -1.68 10.79
C GLY A 116 8.02 -2.15 10.06
N GLY A 117 7.64 -1.49 8.98
CA GLY A 117 6.44 -1.82 8.23
C GLY A 117 5.15 -1.45 8.94
N ASN A 118 4.03 -1.86 8.39
CA ASN A 118 2.68 -1.62 8.94
C ASN A 118 2.43 -0.15 9.27
N GLN A 119 2.75 0.72 8.34
CA GLN A 119 2.59 2.17 8.52
C GLN A 119 2.49 2.87 7.18
N THR A 120 2.02 4.11 7.21
CA THR A 120 1.94 4.98 6.05
C THR A 120 2.94 6.12 6.23
N MET A 121 3.74 6.36 5.19
CA MET A 121 4.65 7.51 5.13
C MET A 121 4.25 8.41 3.99
N ILE A 122 4.32 9.71 4.20
CA ILE A 122 3.85 10.73 3.25
C ILE A 122 5.02 11.60 2.81
N TRP A 123 5.07 11.89 1.51
CA TRP A 123 6.06 12.82 0.96
C TRP A 123 5.53 14.26 1.04
N PRO A 124 6.32 15.24 1.39
CA PRO A 124 7.68 15.09 1.91
C PRO A 124 7.66 14.57 3.35
N ASP A 125 8.73 13.87 3.71
CA ASP A 125 8.85 13.34 5.07
C ASP A 125 9.27 14.46 6.00
N THR A 126 8.30 14.97 6.75
CA THR A 126 8.53 16.03 7.73
C THR A 126 8.53 15.50 9.16
N VAL A 127 8.34 14.21 9.33
CA VAL A 127 8.20 13.60 10.66
C VAL A 127 9.50 13.66 11.44
N SER A 128 10.61 13.74 10.74
CA SER A 128 11.92 13.83 11.38
C SER A 128 12.20 15.17 12.05
N SER A 129 11.36 16.13 11.79
CA SER A 129 11.50 17.45 12.39
C SER A 129 10.89 17.51 13.77
#